data_5a28aa42b08fc2a38dd26193b80d8d0a
#
_entry.id   5a28aa42b08fc2a38dd26193b80d8d0a
#
_cell.length_a   1.000
_cell.length_b   1.000
_cell.length_c   1.000
_cell.angle_alpha   90.00
_cell.angle_beta   90.00
_cell.angle_gamma   90.00
#
_symmetry.space_group_name_H-M   'P 1'
#
loop_
_entity.id
_entity.type
_entity.pdbx_description
1 polymer ?
#
loop_
_entity_poly.entity_id
_entity_poly.type
_entity_poly.pdbx_seq_one_letter_code
_entity_poly.pdbx_strand_id
1 'polypeptide(L)' 'MDYNIVWVRGHVEVYDWAGRFCFSADNEREALEELETAA' A
#
# COMPACT_ATOMS: atom_id res chain seq x y z
N MET A 1 3.45 -2.46 12.49
CA MET A 1 2.29 -2.55 11.62
C MET A 1 2.64 -3.27 10.36
N ASP A 2 1.84 -4.23 10.00
CA ASP A 2 2.16 -5.11 8.88
C ASP A 2 1.21 -4.87 7.73
N TYR A 3 1.77 -4.35 6.66
CA TYR A 3 1.03 -4.13 5.42
C TYR A 3 1.71 -4.90 4.31
N ASN A 4 0.93 -5.26 3.31
CA ASN A 4 1.44 -5.92 2.11
C ASN A 4 1.28 -5.00 0.92
N ILE A 5 2.36 -4.80 0.19
CA ILE A 5 2.35 -3.99 -1.02
C ILE A 5 2.48 -4.91 -2.20
N VAL A 6 1.52 -4.85 -3.11
CA VAL A 6 1.44 -5.74 -4.26
C VAL A 6 1.54 -4.93 -5.55
N TRP A 7 2.44 -5.33 -6.44
CA TRP A 7 2.56 -4.70 -7.75
C TRP A 7 1.43 -5.20 -8.65
N VAL A 8 0.70 -4.23 -9.17
CA VAL A 8 -0.31 -4.49 -10.19
C VAL A 8 0.10 -3.62 -11.36
N ARG A 9 -0.30 -3.95 -12.55
CA ARG A 9 0.14 -3.24 -13.74
C ARG A 9 0.05 -1.73 -13.55
N GLY A 10 1.20 -1.07 -13.58
CA GLY A 10 1.28 0.37 -13.55
C GLY A 10 1.05 1.04 -12.21
N HIS A 11 0.79 0.26 -11.16
CA HIS A 11 0.61 0.85 -9.84
C HIS A 11 0.82 -0.21 -8.75
N VAL A 12 0.73 0.22 -7.50
CA VAL A 12 0.80 -0.71 -6.37
C VAL A 12 -0.50 -0.66 -5.59
N GLU A 13 -0.84 -1.76 -4.96
CA GLU A 13 -1.99 -1.85 -4.07
C GLU A 13 -1.51 -2.24 -2.69
N VAL A 14 -2.09 -1.62 -1.69
CA VAL A 14 -1.69 -1.85 -0.30
C VAL A 14 -2.82 -2.56 0.42
N TYR A 15 -2.46 -3.66 1.08
CA TYR A 15 -3.40 -4.48 1.85
C TYR A 15 -2.95 -4.53 3.29
N ASP A 16 -3.89 -4.64 4.21
CA ASP A 16 -3.55 -4.77 5.62
C ASP A 16 -3.15 -6.21 5.94
N TRP A 17 -2.81 -6.43 7.21
CA TRP A 17 -2.35 -7.75 7.66
C TRP A 17 -3.44 -8.82 7.51
N ALA A 18 -4.69 -8.41 7.46
CA ALA A 18 -5.80 -9.35 7.31
C ALA A 18 -6.14 -9.62 5.85
N GLY A 19 -5.38 -9.00 4.92
CA GLY A 19 -5.59 -9.21 3.49
C GLY A 19 -6.66 -8.33 2.90
N ARG A 20 -7.08 -7.28 3.60
CA ARG A 20 -8.10 -6.38 3.09
C ARG A 20 -7.45 -5.21 2.37
N PHE A 21 -8.05 -4.83 1.25
CA PHE A 21 -7.56 -3.71 0.47
C PHE A 21 -7.65 -2.41 1.27
N CYS A 22 -6.56 -1.64 1.27
CA CYS A 22 -6.53 -0.35 1.95
C CYS A 22 -6.58 0.80 0.96
N PHE A 23 -5.59 0.87 0.06
CA PHE A 23 -5.54 1.93 -0.94
C PHE A 23 -4.55 1.55 -2.02
N SER A 24 -4.53 2.34 -3.10
CA SER A 24 -3.56 2.15 -4.17
C SER A 24 -2.72 3.42 -4.32
N ALA A 25 -1.55 3.26 -4.93
CA ALA A 25 -0.62 4.37 -5.18
C ALA A 25 0.10 4.13 -6.49
N ASP A 26 0.73 5.17 -7.02
CA ASP A 26 1.41 5.07 -8.31
C ASP A 26 2.67 4.21 -8.21
N ASN A 27 3.34 4.23 -7.06
CA ASN A 27 4.55 3.44 -6.87
C ASN A 27 4.71 3.16 -5.39
N GLU A 28 5.70 2.33 -5.07
CA GLU A 28 5.93 1.89 -3.72
C GLU A 28 6.29 3.05 -2.80
N ARG A 29 7.04 3.99 -3.30
CA ARG A 29 7.45 5.14 -2.51
C ARG A 29 6.25 5.92 -2.01
N GLU A 30 5.30 6.18 -2.90
CA GLU A 30 4.09 6.89 -2.52
C GLU A 30 3.27 6.09 -1.52
N ALA A 31 3.21 4.78 -1.71
CA ALA A 31 2.51 3.92 -0.78
C ALA A 31 3.10 4.01 0.62
N LEU A 32 4.43 3.99 0.71
CA LEU A 32 5.09 4.09 2.00
C LEU A 32 4.85 5.44 2.66
N GLU A 33 4.84 6.50 1.88
CA GLU A 33 4.56 7.83 2.40
C GLU A 33 3.16 7.92 2.97
N GLU A 34 2.20 7.32 2.27
CA GLU A 34 0.82 7.31 2.75
C GLU A 34 0.70 6.54 4.05
N LEU A 35 1.36 5.40 4.14
CA LEU A 35 1.33 4.61 5.36
C LEU A 35 1.92 5.37 6.54
N GLU A 36 2.98 6.10 6.30
CA GLU A 36 3.60 6.93 7.32
C GLU A 36 2.65 8.01 7.82
N THR A 37 1.97 8.65 6.89
CA THR A 37 1.06 9.74 7.22
C THR A 37 -0.17 9.23 7.95
N ALA A 38 -0.63 8.04 7.62
CA ALA A 38 -1.83 7.47 8.20
C ALA A 38 -1.61 6.96 9.63
N ALA A 39 -0.39 6.82 10.03
CA ALA A 39 -0.07 6.26 11.35
C ALA A 39 -0.28 7.29 12.52
#